data_b2576983befc5b4efe64c296849dd7e1
#
_entry.id   b2576983befc5b4efe64c296849dd7e1
#
_cell.length_a   1.000
_cell.length_b   1.000
_cell.length_c   1.000
_cell.angle_alpha   90.00
_cell.angle_beta   90.00
_cell.angle_gamma   90.00
#
_symmetry.space_group_name_H-M   'P 1'
#
loop_
_entity.id
_entity.type
_entity.pdbx_description
1 polymer ?
#
loop_
_entity_poly.entity_id
_entity_poly.type
_entity_poly.pdbx_seq_one_letter_code
_entity_poly.pdbx_strand_id
1 'polypeptide(L)'
;MTKKRTWIGIVLVAAAAAWGFAQQAQPDRVTVPLTNPAKPALVKVDLLMGSIKVMGYEGKEVIVESTVREKALTHGHGVGPVAVPEPPVPPAPAVTPVPSAIQERAEREIRRQLARTTGEAEEQDKEEQAKKAGLKQIPLESSGLTVEEDNNVVSVEIESFRRAYDLDIKVPVGSSVKLETTNMGEIRVENVTGEVEVENTNGPITLQNVSGTVVASTTNGDIEAVLARLAPDKPMSFATFNGDVDLTLPPDVKASLRLKSQEGDVYSDFDLALKAAPVKTEESGKSAGKFRVSIERAALGTINGGGVEMKLETYNGNIYIRKKK
;
A
#
# COMPACT_ATOMS: atom_id res chain seq x y z
N MET A 1 -33.43 59.24 -39.88
CA MET A 1 -32.64 58.49 -40.90
C MET A 1 -31.73 57.55 -40.17
N THR A 2 -32.16 56.29 -39.95
CA THR A 2 -31.49 55.27 -39.18
C THR A 2 -30.90 54.22 -40.10
N LYS A 3 -29.59 54.18 -40.21
CA LYS A 3 -28.87 53.17 -41.01
C LYS A 3 -28.79 51.84 -40.23
N LYS A 4 -29.48 50.81 -40.71
CA LYS A 4 -29.34 49.44 -40.31
C LYS A 4 -28.04 48.85 -40.86
N ARG A 5 -27.11 48.42 -39.99
CA ARG A 5 -25.93 47.65 -40.36
C ARG A 5 -26.29 46.16 -40.25
N THR A 6 -26.33 45.48 -41.38
CA THR A 6 -26.48 44.03 -41.54
C THR A 6 -25.12 43.40 -41.28
N TRP A 7 -25.04 42.52 -40.26
CA TRP A 7 -23.88 41.68 -40.04
C TRP A 7 -24.10 40.33 -40.76
N ILE A 8 -23.24 40.08 -41.76
CA ILE A 8 -23.17 38.77 -42.43
C ILE A 8 -22.22 37.94 -41.60
N GLY A 9 -22.76 36.94 -40.90
CA GLY A 9 -21.97 35.93 -40.18
C GLY A 9 -21.43 34.89 -41.17
N ILE A 10 -20.11 34.83 -41.30
CA ILE A 10 -19.42 33.75 -42.01
C ILE A 10 -19.36 32.55 -41.07
N VAL A 11 -20.10 31.50 -41.39
CA VAL A 11 -19.99 30.19 -40.71
C VAL A 11 -18.82 29.45 -41.36
N LEU A 12 -17.69 29.40 -40.67
CA LEU A 12 -16.56 28.54 -41.02
C LEU A 12 -16.85 27.14 -40.52
N VAL A 13 -17.26 26.23 -41.39
CA VAL A 13 -17.32 24.81 -41.12
C VAL A 13 -15.91 24.26 -41.21
N ALA A 14 -15.26 24.11 -40.07
CA ALA A 14 -14.02 23.36 -39.99
C ALA A 14 -14.33 21.86 -39.97
N ALA A 15 -14.03 21.19 -41.09
CA ALA A 15 -14.01 19.74 -41.17
C ALA A 15 -12.86 19.20 -40.29
N ALA A 16 -13.15 18.80 -39.08
CA ALA A 16 -12.21 18.08 -38.22
C ALA A 16 -12.04 16.66 -38.75
N ALA A 17 -10.87 16.39 -39.34
CA ALA A 17 -10.44 15.03 -39.62
C ALA A 17 -10.36 14.25 -38.29
N ALA A 18 -11.20 13.24 -38.16
CA ALA A 18 -11.17 12.32 -37.00
C ALA A 18 -9.91 11.47 -37.05
N TRP A 19 -8.89 11.94 -36.37
CA TRP A 19 -7.79 11.05 -35.92
C TRP A 19 -8.30 10.37 -34.69
N GLY A 20 -8.36 9.02 -34.72
CA GLY A 20 -8.74 8.21 -33.59
C GLY A 20 -7.71 8.34 -32.46
N PHE A 21 -7.91 9.32 -31.62
CA PHE A 21 -7.28 9.32 -30.30
C PHE A 21 -8.02 8.27 -29.48
N ALA A 22 -7.29 7.28 -28.98
CA ALA A 22 -7.77 6.44 -27.89
C ALA A 22 -8.26 7.40 -26.80
N GLN A 23 -9.55 7.37 -26.51
CA GLN A 23 -10.19 8.18 -25.49
C GLN A 23 -9.69 7.62 -24.16
N GLN A 24 -8.65 8.24 -23.60
CA GLN A 24 -8.24 7.95 -22.22
C GLN A 24 -9.43 8.30 -21.34
N ALA A 25 -9.86 7.34 -20.52
CA ALA A 25 -10.90 7.57 -19.54
C ALA A 25 -10.52 8.81 -18.70
N GLN A 26 -11.37 9.82 -18.70
CA GLN A 26 -11.11 11.01 -17.89
C GLN A 26 -11.24 10.61 -16.42
N PRO A 27 -10.32 11.09 -15.55
CA PRO A 27 -10.43 10.81 -14.14
C PRO A 27 -11.73 11.40 -13.58
N ASP A 28 -12.43 10.63 -12.76
CA ASP A 28 -13.53 11.18 -11.96
C ASP A 28 -12.94 12.13 -10.92
N ARG A 29 -13.35 13.39 -10.96
CA ARG A 29 -12.83 14.43 -10.06
C ARG A 29 -13.94 15.03 -9.22
N VAL A 30 -13.75 15.01 -7.90
CA VAL A 30 -14.68 15.58 -6.93
C VAL A 30 -13.93 16.60 -6.08
N THR A 31 -14.51 17.79 -5.91
CA THR A 31 -14.00 18.83 -5.00
C THR A 31 -14.98 18.97 -3.84
N VAL A 32 -14.49 18.80 -2.62
CA VAL A 32 -15.29 18.76 -1.40
C VAL A 32 -14.95 19.95 -0.53
N PRO A 33 -15.86 20.92 -0.39
CA PRO A 33 -15.69 22.02 0.56
C PRO A 33 -15.77 21.51 2.00
N LEU A 34 -14.89 21.98 2.87
CA LEU A 34 -14.93 21.62 4.29
C LEU A 34 -15.95 22.47 5.04
N THR A 35 -16.70 21.86 5.98
CA THR A 35 -17.64 22.58 6.86
C THR A 35 -16.96 23.72 7.62
N ASN A 36 -15.71 23.51 8.08
CA ASN A 36 -14.91 24.56 8.73
C ASN A 36 -13.47 24.57 8.18
N PRO A 37 -13.19 25.35 7.12
CA PRO A 37 -11.87 25.38 6.49
C PRO A 37 -10.74 25.94 7.38
N ALA A 38 -11.08 26.54 8.52
CA ALA A 38 -10.10 27.04 9.49
C ALA A 38 -9.61 25.96 10.48
N LYS A 39 -10.26 24.80 10.51
CA LYS A 39 -9.86 23.67 11.36
C LYS A 39 -9.24 22.57 10.51
N PRO A 40 -8.32 21.77 11.07
CA PRO A 40 -7.83 20.57 10.41
C PRO A 40 -8.98 19.65 9.97
N ALA A 41 -8.87 19.08 8.79
CA ALA A 41 -9.76 18.03 8.33
C ALA A 41 -9.17 16.65 8.67
N LEU A 42 -10.03 15.64 8.77
CA LEU A 42 -9.65 14.24 8.79
C LEU A 42 -10.11 13.59 7.49
N VAL A 43 -9.18 13.12 6.69
CA VAL A 43 -9.50 12.40 5.44
C VAL A 43 -9.30 10.92 5.65
N LYS A 44 -10.38 10.14 5.47
CA LYS A 44 -10.39 8.68 5.57
C LYS A 44 -10.56 8.08 4.19
N VAL A 45 -9.70 7.14 3.84
CA VAL A 45 -9.75 6.44 2.56
C VAL A 45 -9.65 4.96 2.81
N ASP A 46 -10.60 4.21 2.31
CA ASP A 46 -10.58 2.75 2.29
C ASP A 46 -10.65 2.28 0.83
N LEU A 47 -9.60 1.60 0.38
CA LEU A 47 -9.45 1.13 -0.98
C LEU A 47 -9.08 -0.34 -1.02
N LEU A 48 -9.94 -1.17 -1.59
CA LEU A 48 -9.67 -2.60 -1.68
C LEU A 48 -8.53 -2.94 -2.65
N MET A 49 -8.44 -2.22 -3.79
CA MET A 49 -7.46 -2.50 -4.85
C MET A 49 -7.00 -1.20 -5.53
N GLY A 50 -5.70 -0.90 -5.47
CA GLY A 50 -5.10 0.24 -6.14
C GLY A 50 -4.22 1.09 -5.22
N SER A 51 -3.71 2.21 -5.73
CA SER A 51 -2.81 3.10 -5.02
C SER A 51 -3.52 4.33 -4.47
N ILE A 52 -3.04 4.82 -3.34
CA ILE A 52 -3.52 6.06 -2.73
C ILE A 52 -2.35 7.04 -2.66
N LYS A 53 -2.50 8.19 -3.31
CA LYS A 53 -1.56 9.30 -3.20
C LYS A 53 -2.25 10.49 -2.55
N VAL A 54 -1.70 10.95 -1.43
CA VAL A 54 -2.18 12.14 -0.73
C VAL A 54 -1.11 13.21 -0.75
N MET A 55 -1.50 14.42 -1.15
CA MET A 55 -0.61 15.58 -1.18
C MET A 55 -1.21 16.74 -0.38
N GLY A 56 -0.47 17.22 0.61
CA GLY A 56 -0.80 18.46 1.31
C GLY A 56 -0.58 19.68 0.42
N TYR A 57 -1.55 20.59 0.35
CA TYR A 57 -1.47 21.83 -0.41
C TYR A 57 -2.05 23.01 0.35
N GLU A 58 -1.75 24.23 -0.07
CA GLU A 58 -2.23 25.47 0.54
C GLU A 58 -3.66 25.83 0.07
N GLY A 59 -4.60 24.91 0.24
CA GLY A 59 -6.01 25.09 -0.10
C GLY A 59 -6.90 24.90 1.11
N LYS A 60 -8.22 25.02 0.88
CA LYS A 60 -9.25 24.91 1.92
C LYS A 60 -10.29 23.82 1.64
N GLU A 61 -10.07 23.05 0.59
CA GLU A 61 -10.99 22.03 0.10
C GLU A 61 -10.22 20.71 -0.03
N VAL A 62 -10.93 19.61 -0.05
CA VAL A 62 -10.35 18.31 -0.39
C VAL A 62 -10.69 18.01 -1.85
N ILE A 63 -9.69 17.68 -2.65
CA ILE A 63 -9.85 17.33 -4.07
C ILE A 63 -9.49 15.86 -4.22
N VAL A 64 -10.42 15.08 -4.74
CA VAL A 64 -10.26 13.64 -4.98
C VAL A 64 -10.35 13.40 -6.48
N GLU A 65 -9.32 12.79 -7.04
CA GLU A 65 -9.28 12.33 -8.42
C GLU A 65 -9.13 10.82 -8.43
N SER A 66 -10.00 10.11 -9.16
CA SER A 66 -9.98 8.65 -9.29
C SER A 66 -9.73 8.27 -10.74
N THR A 67 -8.75 7.40 -10.96
CA THR A 67 -8.42 6.86 -12.27
C THR A 67 -8.50 5.35 -12.25
N VAL A 68 -9.22 4.75 -13.20
CA VAL A 68 -9.23 3.30 -13.37
C VAL A 68 -7.85 2.85 -13.82
N ARG A 69 -7.21 1.96 -13.06
CA ARG A 69 -6.00 1.30 -13.52
C ARG A 69 -6.40 0.30 -14.60
N GLU A 70 -6.10 0.62 -15.85
CA GLU A 70 -6.21 -0.35 -16.91
C GLU A 70 -5.36 -1.57 -16.52
N LYS A 71 -5.96 -2.76 -16.61
CA LYS A 71 -5.27 -4.01 -16.35
C LYS A 71 -4.06 -4.04 -17.28
N ALA A 72 -2.89 -3.68 -16.76
CA ALA A 72 -1.66 -4.01 -17.43
C ALA A 72 -1.74 -5.52 -17.61
N LEU A 73 -1.91 -5.96 -18.85
CA LEU A 73 -1.77 -7.35 -19.21
C LEU A 73 -0.40 -7.73 -18.67
N THR A 74 -0.42 -8.42 -17.56
CA THR A 74 0.77 -8.95 -16.95
C THR A 74 1.43 -9.84 -18.00
N HIS A 75 2.36 -9.27 -18.73
CA HIS A 75 3.51 -10.05 -19.09
C HIS A 75 4.15 -10.36 -17.73
N GLY A 76 3.74 -11.49 -17.19
CA GLY A 76 4.41 -12.07 -16.05
C GLY A 76 5.87 -12.20 -16.45
N HIS A 77 6.69 -11.30 -15.99
CA HIS A 77 8.01 -11.69 -15.61
C HIS A 77 7.77 -12.59 -14.41
N GLY A 78 7.50 -13.87 -14.72
CA GLY A 78 7.71 -14.92 -13.77
C GLY A 78 9.12 -14.69 -13.27
N VAL A 79 9.23 -14.21 -12.04
CA VAL A 79 10.41 -14.48 -11.24
C VAL A 79 10.37 -16.01 -11.18
N GLY A 80 11.13 -16.64 -12.09
CA GLY A 80 11.36 -18.07 -12.01
C GLY A 80 11.80 -18.33 -10.59
N PRO A 81 11.44 -19.46 -10.01
CA PRO A 81 11.83 -19.77 -8.66
C PRO A 81 13.32 -19.46 -8.53
N VAL A 82 13.64 -18.47 -7.68
CA VAL A 82 15.04 -18.21 -7.31
C VAL A 82 15.52 -19.55 -6.83
N ALA A 83 16.49 -20.12 -7.56
CA ALA A 83 17.11 -21.36 -7.15
C ALA A 83 17.81 -21.05 -5.82
N VAL A 84 17.10 -21.33 -4.73
CA VAL A 84 17.72 -21.39 -3.42
C VAL A 84 18.76 -22.47 -3.54
N PRO A 85 20.05 -22.21 -3.28
CA PRO A 85 21.05 -23.28 -3.27
C PRO A 85 20.60 -24.27 -2.20
N GLU A 86 20.22 -25.48 -2.63
CA GLU A 86 19.85 -26.54 -1.72
C GLU A 86 21.01 -26.77 -0.75
N PRO A 87 20.74 -26.77 0.57
CA PRO A 87 21.73 -27.23 1.52
C PRO A 87 22.15 -28.66 1.16
N PRO A 88 23.42 -29.06 1.40
CA PRO A 88 23.89 -30.38 1.06
C PRO A 88 22.99 -31.42 1.72
N VAL A 89 22.28 -32.19 0.89
CA VAL A 89 21.36 -33.23 1.32
C VAL A 89 22.19 -34.28 2.03
N PRO A 90 21.89 -34.63 3.31
CA PRO A 90 22.52 -35.78 3.95
C PRO A 90 22.14 -37.02 3.15
N PRO A 91 23.04 -38.04 3.04
CA PRO A 91 22.77 -39.24 2.26
C PRO A 91 21.47 -39.87 2.74
N ALA A 92 20.51 -39.97 1.82
CA ALA A 92 19.20 -40.53 2.09
C ALA A 92 19.35 -41.98 2.55
N PRO A 93 18.61 -42.41 3.59
CA PRO A 93 18.51 -43.82 3.93
C PRO A 93 18.01 -44.58 2.69
N ALA A 94 18.59 -45.76 2.42
CA ALA A 94 18.25 -46.60 1.30
C ALA A 94 16.73 -46.82 1.22
N VAL A 95 16.06 -46.12 0.31
CA VAL A 95 14.62 -46.29 0.07
C VAL A 95 14.49 -47.56 -0.79
N THR A 96 13.80 -48.55 -0.28
CA THR A 96 13.39 -49.71 -1.09
C THR A 96 12.60 -49.20 -2.31
N PRO A 97 12.91 -49.64 -3.52
CA PRO A 97 12.23 -49.15 -4.70
C PRO A 97 10.73 -49.49 -4.63
N VAL A 98 9.91 -48.45 -4.64
CA VAL A 98 8.45 -48.57 -4.73
C VAL A 98 8.17 -49.22 -6.09
N PRO A 99 7.35 -50.29 -6.19
CA PRO A 99 7.05 -50.94 -7.46
C PRO A 99 6.57 -49.95 -8.49
N SER A 100 7.16 -49.97 -9.68
CA SER A 100 6.86 -49.03 -10.79
C SER A 100 5.36 -48.90 -11.12
N ALA A 101 4.59 -49.94 -10.87
CA ALA A 101 3.14 -49.97 -11.06
C ALA A 101 2.37 -49.00 -10.14
N ILE A 102 2.90 -48.66 -8.94
CA ILE A 102 2.27 -47.72 -8.02
C ILE A 102 2.58 -46.29 -8.46
N GLN A 103 3.80 -46.02 -8.90
CA GLN A 103 4.18 -44.70 -9.44
C GLN A 103 3.40 -44.37 -10.71
N GLU A 104 3.30 -45.31 -11.65
CA GLU A 104 2.50 -45.10 -12.85
C GLU A 104 1.01 -44.88 -12.61
N ARG A 105 0.42 -45.50 -11.53
CA ARG A 105 -0.95 -45.26 -11.16
C ARG A 105 -1.13 -43.85 -10.58
N ALA A 106 -0.24 -43.43 -9.69
CA ALA A 106 -0.29 -42.09 -9.09
C ALA A 106 -0.12 -40.97 -10.15
N GLU A 107 0.82 -41.15 -11.09
CA GLU A 107 1.02 -40.21 -12.21
C GLU A 107 -0.20 -40.13 -13.15
N ARG A 108 -0.85 -41.26 -13.42
CA ARG A 108 -2.08 -41.28 -14.23
C ARG A 108 -3.25 -40.61 -13.54
N GLU A 109 -3.36 -40.77 -12.22
CA GLU A 109 -4.41 -40.13 -11.42
C GLU A 109 -4.22 -38.60 -11.36
N ILE A 110 -2.99 -38.13 -11.08
CA ILE A 110 -2.63 -36.71 -11.10
C ILE A 110 -2.88 -36.09 -12.47
N ARG A 111 -2.46 -36.78 -13.55
CA ARG A 111 -2.69 -36.32 -14.93
C ARG A 111 -4.19 -36.26 -15.29
N ARG A 112 -5.01 -37.17 -14.78
CA ARG A 112 -6.48 -37.14 -14.95
C ARG A 112 -7.13 -36.01 -14.16
N GLN A 113 -6.69 -35.72 -12.95
CA GLN A 113 -7.18 -34.59 -12.17
C GLN A 113 -6.80 -33.26 -12.81
N LEU A 114 -5.55 -33.11 -13.26
CA LEU A 114 -5.12 -31.91 -14.00
C LEU A 114 -5.96 -31.71 -15.28
N ALA A 115 -6.19 -32.79 -16.07
CA ALA A 115 -6.99 -32.71 -17.28
C ALA A 115 -8.46 -32.37 -17.05
N ARG A 116 -9.03 -32.75 -15.90
CA ARG A 116 -10.39 -32.34 -15.51
C ARG A 116 -10.46 -30.87 -15.14
N THR A 117 -9.53 -30.39 -14.32
CA THR A 117 -9.50 -28.97 -13.90
C THR A 117 -9.24 -28.02 -15.08
N THR A 118 -8.35 -28.40 -16.01
CA THR A 118 -8.10 -27.61 -17.23
C THR A 118 -9.29 -27.69 -18.21
N GLY A 119 -9.95 -28.85 -18.32
CA GLY A 119 -11.13 -29.01 -19.17
C GLY A 119 -12.34 -28.20 -18.69
N GLU A 120 -12.59 -28.18 -17.40
CA GLU A 120 -13.65 -27.37 -16.79
C GLU A 120 -13.42 -25.86 -16.93
N ALA A 121 -12.16 -25.42 -16.82
CA ALA A 121 -11.77 -24.01 -17.04
C ALA A 121 -11.94 -23.60 -18.53
N GLU A 122 -11.53 -24.46 -19.47
CA GLU A 122 -11.70 -24.21 -20.91
C GLU A 122 -13.19 -24.24 -21.34
N GLU A 123 -14.00 -25.06 -20.70
CA GLU A 123 -15.44 -25.14 -20.98
C GLU A 123 -16.17 -23.90 -20.43
N GLN A 124 -15.79 -23.42 -19.25
CA GLN A 124 -16.30 -22.17 -18.68
C GLN A 124 -15.91 -20.95 -19.52
N ASP A 125 -14.66 -20.87 -20.00
CA ASP A 125 -14.22 -19.79 -20.90
C ASP A 125 -14.99 -19.80 -22.23
N LYS A 126 -15.25 -20.98 -22.81
CA LYS A 126 -16.04 -21.11 -24.04
C LYS A 126 -17.50 -20.73 -23.83
N GLU A 127 -18.09 -21.10 -22.72
CA GLU A 127 -19.47 -20.70 -22.35
C GLU A 127 -19.58 -19.19 -22.14
N GLU A 128 -18.59 -18.59 -21.50
CA GLU A 128 -18.56 -17.14 -21.29
C GLU A 128 -18.33 -16.37 -22.59
N GLN A 129 -17.47 -16.88 -23.48
CA GLN A 129 -17.30 -16.34 -24.82
C GLN A 129 -18.56 -16.47 -25.67
N ALA A 130 -19.25 -17.63 -25.59
CA ALA A 130 -20.50 -17.84 -26.29
C ALA A 130 -21.62 -16.91 -25.81
N LYS A 131 -21.69 -16.64 -24.50
CA LYS A 131 -22.62 -15.66 -23.91
C LYS A 131 -22.34 -14.23 -24.35
N LYS A 132 -21.10 -13.89 -24.67
CA LYS A 132 -20.67 -12.57 -25.14
C LYS A 132 -20.74 -12.42 -26.66
N ALA A 133 -20.92 -13.52 -27.41
CA ALA A 133 -20.94 -13.51 -28.87
C ALA A 133 -22.09 -12.65 -29.41
N GLY A 134 -21.75 -11.65 -30.21
CA GLY A 134 -22.71 -10.71 -30.77
C GLY A 134 -23.16 -9.60 -29.85
N LEU A 135 -22.72 -9.57 -28.58
CA LEU A 135 -23.00 -8.47 -27.67
C LEU A 135 -21.88 -7.42 -27.77
N LYS A 136 -22.27 -6.14 -27.79
CA LYS A 136 -21.34 -5.01 -27.69
C LYS A 136 -21.15 -4.70 -26.22
N GLN A 137 -19.91 -4.75 -25.74
CA GLN A 137 -19.60 -4.31 -24.39
C GLN A 137 -19.87 -2.82 -24.26
N ILE A 138 -20.71 -2.45 -23.29
CA ILE A 138 -20.95 -1.05 -22.93
C ILE A 138 -19.98 -0.76 -21.78
N PRO A 139 -18.97 0.11 -21.98
CA PRO A 139 -18.08 0.48 -20.89
C PRO A 139 -18.87 1.29 -19.86
N LEU A 140 -18.79 0.87 -18.61
CA LEU A 140 -19.22 1.67 -17.46
C LEU A 140 -17.99 2.47 -17.03
N GLU A 141 -17.97 3.77 -17.37
CA GLU A 141 -16.79 4.63 -17.20
C GLU A 141 -16.66 5.20 -15.78
N SER A 142 -17.72 5.12 -14.95
CA SER A 142 -17.69 5.62 -13.57
C SER A 142 -16.92 4.69 -12.66
N SER A 143 -16.09 5.28 -11.78
CA SER A 143 -15.34 4.54 -10.75
C SER A 143 -16.20 4.00 -9.62
N GLY A 144 -17.43 4.49 -9.46
CA GLY A 144 -18.24 4.25 -8.26
C GLY A 144 -17.68 4.97 -7.03
N LEU A 145 -16.92 6.06 -7.26
CA LEU A 145 -16.36 6.90 -6.20
C LEU A 145 -17.49 7.57 -5.40
N THR A 146 -17.50 7.34 -4.11
CA THR A 146 -18.35 8.04 -3.14
C THR A 146 -17.46 8.89 -2.24
N VAL A 147 -17.77 10.16 -2.09
CA VAL A 147 -17.07 11.08 -1.20
C VAL A 147 -18.11 11.79 -0.34
N GLU A 148 -17.99 11.62 0.97
CA GLU A 148 -18.86 12.24 1.97
C GLU A 148 -18.06 13.15 2.89
N GLU A 149 -18.60 14.30 3.25
CA GLU A 149 -18.03 15.20 4.24
C GLU A 149 -19.03 15.44 5.36
N ASP A 150 -18.62 15.19 6.59
CA ASP A 150 -19.38 15.51 7.79
C ASP A 150 -18.45 16.08 8.88
N ASN A 151 -18.68 17.33 9.28
CA ASN A 151 -17.95 17.99 10.36
C ASN A 151 -16.41 17.96 10.21
N ASN A 152 -15.89 18.26 9.03
CA ASN A 152 -14.48 18.18 8.64
C ASN A 152 -13.90 16.76 8.58
N VAL A 153 -14.73 15.74 8.56
CA VAL A 153 -14.34 14.37 8.25
C VAL A 153 -14.76 14.06 6.81
N VAL A 154 -13.79 13.83 5.96
CA VAL A 154 -14.03 13.44 4.55
C VAL A 154 -13.78 11.95 4.41
N SER A 155 -14.79 11.19 4.06
CA SER A 155 -14.71 9.75 3.78
C SER A 155 -14.72 9.51 2.27
N VAL A 156 -13.76 8.75 1.78
CA VAL A 156 -13.58 8.41 0.36
C VAL A 156 -13.64 6.90 0.22
N GLU A 157 -14.60 6.42 -0.56
CA GLU A 157 -14.83 4.99 -0.76
C GLU A 157 -15.03 4.67 -2.24
N ILE A 158 -14.56 3.51 -2.69
CA ILE A 158 -14.82 2.98 -4.01
C ILE A 158 -15.37 1.56 -3.90
N GLU A 159 -16.64 1.39 -4.26
CA GLU A 159 -17.33 0.09 -4.26
C GLU A 159 -16.97 -0.74 -5.51
N SER A 160 -15.72 -1.13 -5.67
CA SER A 160 -15.34 -1.99 -6.78
C SER A 160 -14.43 -3.14 -6.35
N PHE A 161 -14.90 -4.36 -6.60
CA PHE A 161 -14.15 -5.59 -6.32
C PHE A 161 -13.46 -6.17 -7.58
N ARG A 162 -13.63 -5.53 -8.75
CA ARG A 162 -13.16 -6.08 -10.03
C ARG A 162 -12.07 -5.26 -10.73
N ARG A 163 -11.90 -4.01 -10.34
CA ARG A 163 -10.95 -3.09 -10.96
C ARG A 163 -10.13 -2.40 -9.88
N ALA A 164 -8.87 -2.21 -10.17
CA ALA A 164 -8.01 -1.38 -9.34
C ALA A 164 -8.17 0.10 -9.74
N TYR A 165 -8.14 0.99 -8.74
CA TYR A 165 -8.25 2.43 -8.92
C TYR A 165 -7.04 3.12 -8.30
N ASP A 166 -6.53 4.12 -8.96
CA ASP A 166 -5.53 5.01 -8.40
C ASP A 166 -6.21 6.29 -7.96
N LEU A 167 -6.05 6.64 -6.67
CA LEU A 167 -6.60 7.82 -6.05
C LEU A 167 -5.51 8.87 -5.84
N ASP A 168 -5.69 10.05 -6.46
CA ASP A 168 -4.90 11.25 -6.18
C ASP A 168 -5.73 12.23 -5.35
N ILE A 169 -5.31 12.45 -4.10
CA ILE A 169 -6.07 13.27 -3.14
C ILE A 169 -5.24 14.47 -2.71
N LYS A 170 -5.78 15.67 -2.88
CA LYS A 170 -5.16 16.90 -2.36
C LYS A 170 -5.91 17.35 -1.12
N VAL A 171 -5.18 17.56 -0.04
CA VAL A 171 -5.73 17.95 1.26
C VAL A 171 -5.07 19.24 1.78
N PRO A 172 -5.75 20.09 2.55
CA PRO A 172 -5.08 21.18 3.25
C PRO A 172 -3.90 20.66 4.08
N VAL A 173 -2.75 21.33 4.07
CA VAL A 173 -1.50 20.89 4.71
C VAL A 173 -1.68 20.43 6.17
N GLY A 174 -2.55 21.08 6.93
CA GLY A 174 -2.84 20.75 8.33
C GLY A 174 -3.79 19.57 8.55
N SER A 175 -4.25 18.90 7.50
CA SER A 175 -5.17 17.77 7.62
C SER A 175 -4.51 16.55 8.24
N SER A 176 -5.31 15.73 8.95
CA SER A 176 -4.97 14.38 9.34
C SER A 176 -5.48 13.40 8.29
N VAL A 177 -4.79 12.28 8.10
CA VAL A 177 -5.17 11.26 7.12
C VAL A 177 -5.16 9.88 7.74
N LYS A 178 -6.19 9.08 7.41
CA LYS A 178 -6.27 7.67 7.70
C LYS A 178 -6.51 6.92 6.40
N LEU A 179 -5.51 6.13 5.96
CA LEU A 179 -5.48 5.51 4.65
C LEU A 179 -5.32 4.00 4.79
N GLU A 180 -6.21 3.26 4.18
CA GLU A 180 -6.16 1.79 4.18
C GLU A 180 -6.23 1.27 2.74
N THR A 181 -5.35 0.33 2.39
CA THR A 181 -5.46 -0.43 1.14
C THR A 181 -5.02 -1.88 1.32
N THR A 182 -5.68 -2.79 0.60
CA THR A 182 -5.43 -4.22 0.78
C THR A 182 -4.58 -4.81 -0.33
N ASN A 183 -4.85 -4.50 -1.59
CA ASN A 183 -4.22 -5.19 -2.72
C ASN A 183 -3.70 -4.25 -3.80
N MET A 184 -2.52 -4.61 -4.33
CA MET A 184 -1.95 -4.09 -5.58
C MET A 184 -1.65 -2.58 -5.61
N GLY A 185 -1.39 -1.95 -4.47
CA GLY A 185 -1.14 -0.53 -4.46
C GLY A 185 -0.07 -0.07 -3.47
N GLU A 186 0.52 1.08 -3.77
CA GLU A 186 1.33 1.83 -2.82
C GLU A 186 0.49 2.90 -2.15
N ILE A 187 0.86 3.27 -0.94
CA ILE A 187 0.35 4.46 -0.28
C ILE A 187 1.46 5.50 -0.22
N ARG A 188 1.19 6.67 -0.75
CA ARG A 188 2.13 7.79 -0.76
C ARG A 188 1.51 9.04 -0.14
N VAL A 189 2.17 9.58 0.89
CA VAL A 189 1.74 10.80 1.56
C VAL A 189 2.84 11.85 1.52
N GLU A 190 2.51 13.03 1.03
CA GLU A 190 3.47 14.12 0.86
C GLU A 190 2.97 15.43 1.50
N ASN A 191 3.86 16.14 2.20
CA ASN A 191 3.63 17.50 2.71
C ASN A 191 2.42 17.63 3.65
N VAL A 192 2.14 16.65 4.49
CA VAL A 192 1.06 16.67 5.48
C VAL A 192 1.64 16.93 6.87
N THR A 193 0.97 17.78 7.67
CA THR A 193 1.45 18.16 9.02
C THR A 193 0.55 17.69 10.16
N GLY A 194 -0.56 17.02 9.86
CA GLY A 194 -1.45 16.40 10.84
C GLY A 194 -1.03 15.00 11.26
N GLU A 195 -1.97 14.25 11.82
CA GLU A 195 -1.76 12.83 12.14
C GLU A 195 -1.84 12.01 10.85
N VAL A 196 -0.92 11.08 10.67
CA VAL A 196 -0.86 10.17 9.51
C VAL A 196 -0.97 8.75 10.02
N GLU A 197 -2.10 8.10 9.75
CA GLU A 197 -2.33 6.68 9.99
C GLU A 197 -2.45 5.98 8.65
N VAL A 198 -1.58 5.00 8.39
CA VAL A 198 -1.50 4.32 7.09
C VAL A 198 -1.37 2.82 7.29
N GLU A 199 -2.27 2.08 6.69
CA GLU A 199 -2.25 0.62 6.69
C GLU A 199 -2.31 0.08 5.26
N ASN A 200 -1.36 -0.78 4.92
CA ASN A 200 -1.31 -1.46 3.64
C ASN A 200 -1.13 -2.97 3.86
N THR A 201 -1.81 -3.80 3.11
CA THR A 201 -1.53 -5.23 3.19
C THR A 201 -0.47 -5.67 2.17
N ASN A 202 -0.60 -5.23 0.92
CA ASN A 202 0.32 -5.64 -0.14
C ASN A 202 0.79 -4.44 -0.96
N GLY A 203 1.88 -3.84 -0.52
CA GLY A 203 2.54 -2.74 -1.20
C GLY A 203 3.33 -1.84 -0.25
N PRO A 204 4.21 -1.01 -0.80
CA PRO A 204 5.04 -0.10 -0.02
C PRO A 204 4.24 1.09 0.51
N ILE A 205 4.79 1.71 1.56
CA ILE A 205 4.33 2.97 2.12
C ILE A 205 5.45 3.99 2.00
N THR A 206 5.19 5.11 1.34
CA THR A 206 6.14 6.21 1.16
C THR A 206 5.60 7.49 1.78
N LEU A 207 6.28 8.01 2.79
CA LEU A 207 5.93 9.25 3.49
C LEU A 207 7.01 10.30 3.26
N GLN A 208 6.69 11.39 2.57
CA GLN A 208 7.65 12.43 2.20
C GLN A 208 7.32 13.77 2.83
N ASN A 209 8.27 14.34 3.58
CA ASN A 209 8.12 15.64 4.21
C ASN A 209 6.88 15.74 5.13
N VAL A 210 6.63 14.67 5.89
CA VAL A 210 5.52 14.58 6.84
C VAL A 210 5.95 15.14 8.19
N SER A 211 5.02 15.84 8.86
CA SER A 211 5.20 16.33 10.23
C SER A 211 4.07 15.82 11.11
N GLY A 212 4.27 15.87 12.43
CA GLY A 212 3.25 15.40 13.37
C GLY A 212 3.48 13.98 13.84
N THR A 213 2.41 13.22 13.99
CA THR A 213 2.45 11.81 14.44
C THR A 213 2.25 10.87 13.28
N VAL A 214 3.00 9.77 13.24
CA VAL A 214 2.89 8.78 12.19
C VAL A 214 2.70 7.38 12.79
N VAL A 215 1.69 6.68 12.29
CA VAL A 215 1.51 5.24 12.45
C VAL A 215 1.42 4.63 11.07
N ALA A 216 2.41 3.84 10.68
CA ALA A 216 2.47 3.20 9.39
C ALA A 216 2.69 1.69 9.55
N SER A 217 1.84 0.90 8.92
CA SER A 217 1.96 -0.56 8.94
C SER A 217 1.70 -1.17 7.57
N THR A 218 2.50 -2.17 7.21
CA THR A 218 2.26 -3.00 6.02
C THR A 218 2.58 -4.46 6.31
N THR A 219 1.95 -5.38 5.58
CA THR A 219 2.33 -6.80 5.68
C THR A 219 3.42 -7.14 4.68
N ASN A 220 3.27 -6.73 3.43
CA ASN A 220 4.25 -7.03 2.37
C ASN A 220 4.61 -5.75 1.63
N GLY A 221 5.72 -5.14 2.02
CA GLY A 221 6.23 -3.92 1.42
C GLY A 221 7.18 -3.18 2.35
N ASP A 222 7.94 -2.28 1.77
CA ASP A 222 8.85 -1.42 2.51
C ASP A 222 8.11 -0.19 3.05
N ILE A 223 8.60 0.36 4.15
CA ILE A 223 8.16 1.64 4.70
C ILE A 223 9.31 2.62 4.57
N GLU A 224 9.16 3.62 3.70
CA GLU A 224 10.08 4.74 3.58
C GLU A 224 9.44 6.00 4.15
N ALA A 225 10.04 6.60 5.17
CA ALA A 225 9.51 7.79 5.81
C ALA A 225 10.57 8.88 5.98
N VAL A 226 10.32 10.05 5.40
CA VAL A 226 11.12 11.27 5.60
C VAL A 226 10.32 12.24 6.44
N LEU A 227 10.68 12.36 7.72
CA LEU A 227 9.98 13.23 8.66
C LEU A 227 10.62 14.62 8.68
N ALA A 228 9.79 15.67 8.62
CA ALA A 228 10.25 17.04 8.68
C ALA A 228 10.28 17.57 10.11
N ARG A 229 9.25 17.28 10.90
CA ARG A 229 9.13 17.61 12.32
C ARG A 229 8.34 16.54 13.05
N LEU A 230 8.73 16.25 14.29
CA LEU A 230 8.06 15.28 15.14
C LEU A 230 7.16 15.98 16.15
N ALA A 231 5.99 15.40 16.43
CA ALA A 231 5.15 15.84 17.56
C ALA A 231 5.82 15.36 18.86
N PRO A 232 6.10 16.25 19.83
CA PRO A 232 6.95 15.89 20.99
C PRO A 232 6.31 14.88 21.95
N ASP A 233 4.96 14.81 22.01
CA ASP A 233 4.24 14.10 23.07
C ASP A 233 3.44 12.90 22.56
N LYS A 234 3.56 12.55 21.27
CA LYS A 234 2.82 11.43 20.68
C LYS A 234 3.75 10.36 20.16
N PRO A 235 3.55 9.09 20.54
CA PRO A 235 4.38 7.99 20.04
C PRO A 235 4.13 7.77 18.55
N MET A 236 5.15 7.24 17.87
CA MET A 236 5.10 6.86 16.46
C MET A 236 5.39 5.37 16.30
N SER A 237 4.84 4.76 15.27
CA SER A 237 5.05 3.34 14.97
C SER A 237 5.21 3.10 13.48
N PHE A 238 6.24 2.33 13.12
CA PHE A 238 6.50 1.86 11.77
C PHE A 238 6.70 0.35 11.84
N ALA A 239 5.81 -0.40 11.20
CA ALA A 239 5.82 -1.86 11.29
C ALA A 239 5.59 -2.50 9.92
N THR A 240 6.46 -3.42 9.53
CA THR A 240 6.24 -4.29 8.37
C THR A 240 6.47 -5.75 8.75
N PHE A 241 5.84 -6.66 8.03
CA PHE A 241 6.15 -8.09 8.22
C PHE A 241 7.24 -8.53 7.23
N ASN A 242 7.09 -8.22 5.95
CA ASN A 242 8.06 -8.51 4.90
C ASN A 242 8.45 -7.21 4.19
N GLY A 243 9.62 -6.67 4.53
CA GLY A 243 10.16 -5.47 3.95
C GLY A 243 11.06 -4.71 4.93
N ASP A 244 11.70 -3.68 4.43
CA ASP A 244 12.58 -2.81 5.18
C ASP A 244 11.81 -1.61 5.77
N VAL A 245 12.31 -1.07 6.88
CA VAL A 245 11.86 0.21 7.44
C VAL A 245 13.00 1.21 7.30
N ASP A 246 12.85 2.20 6.41
CA ASP A 246 13.83 3.27 6.18
C ASP A 246 13.28 4.61 6.69
N LEU A 247 13.83 5.09 7.80
CA LEU A 247 13.37 6.29 8.47
C LEU A 247 14.44 7.38 8.42
N THR A 248 14.13 8.48 7.76
CA THR A 248 14.98 9.68 7.70
C THR A 248 14.44 10.76 8.65
N LEU A 249 15.29 11.18 9.60
CA LEU A 249 14.95 12.10 10.68
C LEU A 249 15.78 13.38 10.62
N PRO A 250 15.27 14.52 11.15
CA PRO A 250 16.08 15.72 11.37
C PRO A 250 17.31 15.43 12.25
N PRO A 251 18.46 16.07 12.01
CA PRO A 251 19.70 15.77 12.74
C PRO A 251 19.63 16.13 14.24
N ASP A 252 18.79 17.07 14.61
CA ASP A 252 18.56 17.56 15.98
C ASP A 252 17.45 16.83 16.74
N VAL A 253 16.88 15.78 16.14
CA VAL A 253 15.77 15.01 16.73
C VAL A 253 16.17 14.43 18.09
N LYS A 254 15.21 14.48 19.03
CA LYS A 254 15.29 13.76 20.31
C LYS A 254 14.27 12.64 20.30
N ALA A 255 14.75 11.40 20.34
CA ALA A 255 13.89 10.23 20.24
C ALA A 255 14.34 9.09 21.15
N SER A 256 13.36 8.33 21.64
CA SER A 256 13.54 7.06 22.32
C SER A 256 13.05 5.96 21.38
N LEU A 257 13.96 5.09 20.97
CA LEU A 257 13.71 4.09 19.94
C LEU A 257 13.51 2.71 20.55
N ARG A 258 12.49 2.01 20.10
CA ARG A 258 12.33 0.57 20.27
C ARG A 258 12.45 -0.10 18.90
N LEU A 259 13.54 -0.84 18.71
CA LEU A 259 13.94 -1.43 17.45
C LEU A 259 13.79 -2.94 17.53
N LYS A 260 13.06 -3.56 16.61
CA LYS A 260 12.86 -5.01 16.56
C LYS A 260 12.94 -5.48 15.12
N SER A 261 13.96 -6.27 14.81
CA SER A 261 14.02 -7.08 13.60
C SER A 261 14.21 -8.54 13.97
N GLN A 262 13.43 -9.45 13.35
CA GLN A 262 13.54 -10.88 13.65
C GLN A 262 14.64 -11.52 12.79
N GLU A 263 14.66 -11.24 11.47
CA GLU A 263 15.55 -11.88 10.50
C GLU A 263 16.51 -10.90 9.81
N GLY A 264 16.56 -9.62 10.24
CA GLY A 264 17.44 -8.60 9.65
C GLY A 264 18.24 -7.83 10.69
N ASP A 265 18.93 -6.79 10.20
CA ASP A 265 19.83 -5.95 10.97
C ASP A 265 19.31 -4.51 11.09
N VAL A 266 19.90 -3.76 12.03
CA VAL A 266 19.60 -2.35 12.26
C VAL A 266 20.81 -1.50 11.93
N TYR A 267 20.63 -0.50 11.08
CA TYR A 267 21.65 0.45 10.64
C TYR A 267 21.25 1.88 11.04
N SER A 268 22.19 2.69 11.49
CA SER A 268 21.91 4.06 11.91
C SER A 268 23.05 5.01 11.57
N ASP A 269 22.69 6.21 11.06
CA ASP A 269 23.58 7.36 10.93
C ASP A 269 23.72 8.15 12.24
N PHE A 270 22.87 7.86 13.23
CA PHE A 270 22.94 8.50 14.55
C PHE A 270 23.77 7.68 15.53
N ASP A 271 24.42 8.38 16.44
CA ASP A 271 25.02 7.75 17.61
C ASP A 271 23.90 7.34 18.57
N LEU A 272 23.60 6.03 18.60
CA LEU A 272 22.55 5.48 19.45
C LEU A 272 23.14 5.07 20.80
N ALA A 273 22.63 5.65 21.89
CA ALA A 273 22.88 5.11 23.23
C ALA A 273 22.00 3.88 23.46
N LEU A 274 22.55 2.69 23.18
CA LEU A 274 21.81 1.43 23.27
C LEU A 274 21.71 0.95 24.71
N LYS A 275 20.52 0.42 25.06
CA LYS A 275 20.27 -0.33 26.29
C LYS A 275 19.76 -1.73 25.91
N ALA A 276 20.20 -2.74 26.63
CA ALA A 276 19.67 -4.08 26.45
C ALA A 276 18.16 -4.09 26.76
N ALA A 277 17.37 -4.69 25.85
CA ALA A 277 15.95 -4.86 26.12
C ALA A 277 15.74 -5.80 27.31
N PRO A 278 14.79 -5.52 28.20
CA PRO A 278 14.51 -6.41 29.32
C PRO A 278 13.98 -7.75 28.77
N VAL A 279 14.53 -8.83 29.30
CA VAL A 279 14.06 -10.18 29.00
C VAL A 279 12.63 -10.31 29.56
N LYS A 280 11.62 -10.41 28.71
CA LYS A 280 10.27 -10.75 29.15
C LYS A 280 10.19 -12.25 29.44
N THR A 281 10.09 -12.59 30.69
CA THR A 281 9.75 -13.94 31.10
C THR A 281 8.23 -14.04 31.19
N GLU A 282 7.60 -14.64 30.20
CA GLU A 282 6.17 -14.98 30.30
C GLU A 282 6.05 -16.30 31.09
N GLU A 283 5.67 -16.19 32.34
CA GLU A 283 5.19 -17.37 33.09
C GLU A 283 3.80 -17.74 32.55
N SER A 284 3.75 -18.57 31.53
CA SER A 284 2.50 -19.19 31.08
C SER A 284 2.02 -20.16 32.11
N GLY A 285 0.87 -19.84 32.69
CA GLY A 285 0.09 -20.48 33.75
C GLY A 285 0.47 -21.89 34.20
N LYS A 286 0.46 -22.09 35.51
CA LYS A 286 0.81 -23.30 36.29
C LYS A 286 0.02 -24.60 36.00
N SER A 287 -0.62 -24.71 34.84
CA SER A 287 -1.35 -25.92 34.45
C SER A 287 -0.66 -26.58 33.27
N ALA A 288 0.18 -27.58 33.56
CA ALA A 288 0.73 -28.53 32.60
C ALA A 288 2.27 -28.51 32.39
N GLY A 289 3.08 -28.09 33.37
CA GLY A 289 4.52 -28.38 33.30
C GLY A 289 5.30 -27.84 32.12
N LYS A 290 4.77 -26.84 31.40
CA LYS A 290 5.45 -26.17 30.27
C LYS A 290 5.95 -24.80 30.74
N PHE A 291 7.26 -24.69 30.87
CA PHE A 291 7.95 -23.41 31.07
C PHE A 291 8.43 -22.92 29.70
N ARG A 292 7.99 -21.70 29.26
CA ARG A 292 8.43 -21.08 28.02
C ARG A 292 9.09 -19.76 28.37
N VAL A 293 10.36 -19.63 28.07
CA VAL A 293 11.06 -18.34 28.06
C VAL A 293 11.23 -17.93 26.59
N SER A 294 10.73 -16.77 26.22
CA SER A 294 11.05 -16.16 24.95
C SER A 294 11.87 -14.90 25.20
N ILE A 295 13.01 -14.81 24.53
CA ILE A 295 13.84 -13.60 24.54
C ILE A 295 13.53 -12.86 23.26
N GLU A 296 12.90 -11.69 23.38
CA GLU A 296 12.67 -10.84 22.21
C GLU A 296 13.99 -10.25 21.73
N ARG A 297 14.24 -10.34 20.45
CA ARG A 297 15.35 -9.68 19.76
C ARG A 297 15.00 -8.20 19.53
N ALA A 298 15.03 -7.40 20.58
CA ALA A 298 14.72 -5.98 20.54
C ALA A 298 15.86 -5.16 21.15
N ALA A 299 16.17 -4.01 20.58
CA ALA A 299 17.10 -3.03 21.12
C ALA A 299 16.34 -1.77 21.54
N LEU A 300 16.68 -1.23 22.69
CA LEU A 300 16.25 0.09 23.12
C LEU A 300 17.40 1.07 22.89
N GLY A 301 17.13 2.18 22.19
CA GLY A 301 18.11 3.20 21.91
C GLY A 301 17.58 4.60 22.16
N THR A 302 18.48 5.54 22.40
CA THR A 302 18.11 6.97 22.48
C THR A 302 18.97 7.79 21.54
N ILE A 303 18.34 8.76 20.86
CA ILE A 303 18.98 9.78 20.03
C ILE A 303 18.94 11.10 20.81
N ASN A 304 20.09 11.79 20.91
CA ASN A 304 20.22 13.09 21.55
C ASN A 304 19.57 13.17 22.95
N GLY A 305 19.76 12.10 23.75
CA GLY A 305 19.28 12.03 25.13
C GLY A 305 17.84 11.55 25.31
N GLY A 306 17.17 11.16 24.24
CA GLY A 306 15.80 10.64 24.27
C GLY A 306 14.73 11.73 24.14
N GLY A 307 13.52 11.33 23.82
CA GLY A 307 12.36 12.19 23.55
C GLY A 307 11.17 11.35 23.07
N VAL A 308 10.60 11.72 21.93
CA VAL A 308 9.46 11.03 21.32
C VAL A 308 9.71 9.52 21.24
N GLU A 309 8.74 8.74 21.68
CA GLU A 309 8.81 7.29 21.54
C GLU A 309 8.53 6.87 20.10
N MET A 310 9.48 6.10 19.54
CA MET A 310 9.35 5.56 18.18
C MET A 310 9.57 4.06 18.20
N LYS A 311 8.60 3.33 17.67
CA LYS A 311 8.63 1.89 17.54
C LYS A 311 8.87 1.53 16.08
N LEU A 312 9.98 0.84 15.80
CA LEU A 312 10.30 0.34 14.47
C LEU A 312 10.39 -1.18 14.54
N GLU A 313 9.54 -1.86 13.78
CA GLU A 313 9.47 -3.32 13.77
C GLU A 313 9.44 -3.87 12.35
N THR A 314 10.23 -4.90 12.10
CA THR A 314 10.11 -5.76 10.93
C THR A 314 10.29 -7.22 11.33
N TYR A 315 9.69 -8.14 10.58
CA TYR A 315 9.95 -9.56 10.76
C TYR A 315 11.06 -10.02 9.81
N ASN A 316 10.86 -9.85 8.49
CA ASN A 316 11.84 -10.13 7.44
C ASN A 316 12.26 -8.84 6.79
N GLY A 317 13.38 -8.26 7.21
CA GLY A 317 13.93 -7.03 6.65
C GLY A 317 14.80 -6.27 7.64
N ASN A 318 15.38 -5.19 7.16
CA ASN A 318 16.29 -4.35 7.90
C ASN A 318 15.59 -3.06 8.38
N ILE A 319 16.20 -2.43 9.39
CA ILE A 319 15.80 -1.11 9.88
C ILE A 319 16.91 -0.13 9.61
N TYR A 320 16.63 0.93 8.86
CA TYR A 320 17.55 2.01 8.57
C TYR A 320 17.10 3.30 9.24
N ILE A 321 17.99 3.97 9.96
CA ILE A 321 17.71 5.25 10.62
C ILE A 321 18.71 6.26 10.12
N ARG A 322 18.26 7.18 9.26
CA ARG A 322 19.12 8.13 8.54
C ARG A 322 18.98 9.54 9.07
N LYS A 323 20.07 10.32 8.97
CA LYS A 323 20.06 11.77 9.16
C LYS A 323 19.66 12.46 7.87
N LYS A 324 18.70 13.37 7.97
CA LYS A 324 18.38 14.30 6.86
C LYS A 324 19.61 15.18 6.59
N LYS A 325 20.08 15.16 5.35
CA LYS A 325 21.19 15.99 4.88
C LYS A 325 20.76 17.40 4.55
#